data_5048751d1957dfb5234a9247939cd73d
#
_entry.id   5048751d1957dfb5234a9247939cd73d
#
_cell.length_a   1.000
_cell.length_b   1.000
_cell.length_c   1.000
_cell.angle_alpha   90.00
_cell.angle_beta   90.00
_cell.angle_gamma   90.00
#
_symmetry.space_group_name_H-M   'P 1'
#
loop_
_entity.id
_entity.type
_entity.pdbx_description
1 polymer ?
#
loop_
_entity_poly.entity_id
_entity_poly.type
_entity_poly.pdbx_seq_one_letter_code
_entity_poly.pdbx_strand_id
1 'polypeptide(L)'
;MSPDPWYQNGLRFECTACGNCCTGSPGVVWIDDDDIRRIAEFTGRGEAEIRVMHTRPYANRLSLIEYANGDCTFFDGKRRRCTIYPVRPTQCRTWPFWRSNLGSPQAWKDLAAECPGVGQGSLVPLEIIEAQVSEIDV
;
A
#
# COMPACT_ATOMS: atom_id res chain seq x y z
N MET A 1 7.63 11.33 28.53
CA MET A 1 8.29 10.31 27.70
C MET A 1 7.24 9.36 27.16
N SER A 2 7.20 9.20 25.85
CA SER A 2 6.25 8.26 25.26
C SER A 2 6.66 6.82 25.55
N PRO A 3 5.70 5.92 25.84
CA PRO A 3 6.05 4.52 26.00
C PRO A 3 6.57 3.95 24.68
N ASP A 4 7.42 2.94 24.77
CA ASP A 4 7.88 2.22 23.58
C ASP A 4 6.69 1.59 22.88
N PRO A 5 6.67 1.56 21.54
CA PRO A 5 5.58 0.89 20.82
C PRO A 5 5.60 -0.61 21.11
N TRP A 6 4.42 -1.26 21.03
CA TRP A 6 4.31 -2.69 21.26
C TRP A 6 5.17 -3.51 20.28
N TYR A 7 5.51 -2.93 19.12
CA TYR A 7 6.34 -3.56 18.09
C TYR A 7 7.81 -3.15 18.16
N GLN A 8 8.28 -2.70 19.33
CA GLN A 8 9.66 -2.21 19.50
C GLN A 8 10.73 -3.24 19.12
N ASN A 9 10.42 -4.53 19.19
CA ASN A 9 11.35 -5.61 18.83
C ASN A 9 11.25 -6.02 17.35
N GLY A 10 10.52 -5.24 16.57
CA GLY A 10 10.29 -5.53 15.14
C GLY A 10 9.07 -6.39 14.89
N LEU A 11 8.76 -6.56 13.62
CA LEU A 11 7.64 -7.39 13.17
C LEU A 11 8.10 -8.24 11.98
N ARG A 12 7.59 -9.46 11.90
CA ARG A 12 7.87 -10.31 10.74
C ARG A 12 6.90 -10.00 9.63
N PHE A 13 7.45 -9.77 8.47
CA PHE A 13 6.67 -9.55 7.26
C PHE A 13 7.49 -9.89 6.02
N GLU A 14 6.84 -10.54 5.06
CA GLU A 14 7.39 -10.77 3.73
C GLU A 14 6.26 -10.77 2.72
N CYS A 15 6.37 -9.95 1.66
CA CYS A 15 5.37 -9.90 0.62
C CYS A 15 5.37 -11.23 -0.14
N THR A 16 4.21 -11.91 -0.18
CA THR A 16 4.04 -13.17 -0.89
C THR A 16 3.54 -12.97 -2.31
N ALA A 17 3.37 -11.71 -2.74
CA ALA A 17 2.83 -11.35 -4.05
C ALA A 17 1.45 -11.95 -4.32
N CYS A 18 0.63 -12.10 -3.27
CA CYS A 18 -0.71 -12.68 -3.38
C CYS A 18 -1.72 -11.77 -4.08
N GLY A 19 -1.43 -10.46 -4.17
CA GLY A 19 -2.30 -9.47 -4.79
C GLY A 19 -3.47 -8.99 -3.92
N ASN A 20 -3.62 -9.48 -2.70
CA ASN A 20 -4.76 -9.13 -1.85
C ASN A 20 -4.81 -7.65 -1.48
N CYS A 21 -3.68 -6.95 -1.44
CA CYS A 21 -3.65 -5.51 -1.18
C CYS A 21 -4.17 -4.65 -2.35
N CYS A 22 -4.30 -5.24 -3.54
CA CYS A 22 -4.79 -4.57 -4.75
C CYS A 22 -6.24 -4.91 -5.08
N THR A 23 -6.88 -5.75 -4.29
CA THR A 23 -8.25 -6.22 -4.53
C THR A 23 -9.03 -6.25 -3.21
N GLY A 24 -10.30 -6.62 -3.28
CA GLY A 24 -11.16 -6.70 -2.09
C GLY A 24 -12.13 -5.53 -2.04
N SER A 25 -12.40 -5.03 -0.82
CA SER A 25 -13.33 -3.91 -0.66
C SER A 25 -12.76 -2.63 -1.25
N PRO A 26 -13.59 -1.82 -1.95
CA PRO A 26 -13.16 -0.52 -2.45
C PRO A 26 -12.61 0.35 -1.33
N GLY A 27 -11.60 1.14 -1.64
CA GLY A 27 -10.97 2.02 -0.68
C GLY A 27 -10.25 3.16 -1.37
N VAL A 28 -9.58 3.99 -0.56
CA VAL A 28 -8.82 5.12 -1.04
C VAL A 28 -7.34 4.74 -1.08
N VAL A 29 -6.70 4.94 -2.22
CA VAL A 29 -5.25 4.84 -2.38
C VAL A 29 -4.75 6.20 -2.79
N TRP A 30 -4.13 6.93 -1.86
CA TRP A 30 -3.63 8.27 -2.11
C TRP A 30 -2.51 8.25 -3.15
N ILE A 31 -2.54 9.20 -4.07
CA ILE A 31 -1.54 9.35 -5.11
C ILE A 31 -1.22 10.84 -5.28
N ASP A 32 0.07 11.16 -5.36
CA ASP A 32 0.54 12.54 -5.54
C ASP A 32 1.19 12.73 -6.91
N ASP A 33 1.65 13.96 -7.18
CA ASP A 33 2.25 14.30 -8.47
C ASP A 33 3.54 13.51 -8.73
N ASP A 34 4.33 13.23 -7.69
CA ASP A 34 5.54 12.43 -7.83
C ASP A 34 5.22 10.97 -8.18
N ASP A 35 4.18 10.42 -7.56
CA ASP A 35 3.70 9.07 -7.89
C ASP A 35 3.27 9.00 -9.35
N ILE A 36 2.49 9.99 -9.81
CA ILE A 36 2.00 10.05 -11.19
C ILE A 36 3.17 10.13 -12.17
N ARG A 37 4.18 10.96 -11.87
CA ARG A 37 5.36 11.09 -12.72
C ARG A 37 6.10 9.76 -12.85
N ARG A 38 6.33 9.06 -11.74
CA ARG A 38 7.02 7.77 -11.76
C ARG A 38 6.24 6.71 -12.53
N ILE A 39 4.92 6.69 -12.36
CA ILE A 39 4.04 5.77 -13.10
C ILE A 39 4.09 6.07 -14.59
N ALA A 40 4.03 7.37 -14.97
CA ALA A 40 4.09 7.79 -16.35
C ALA A 40 5.40 7.36 -17.01
N GLU A 41 6.52 7.56 -16.35
CA GLU A 41 7.83 7.14 -16.83
C GLU A 41 7.94 5.62 -17.00
N PHE A 42 7.44 4.89 -16.02
CA PHE A 42 7.51 3.42 -16.02
C PHE A 42 6.64 2.82 -17.13
N THR A 43 5.45 3.37 -17.35
CA THR A 43 4.50 2.85 -18.34
C THR A 43 4.72 3.41 -19.74
N GLY A 44 5.53 4.46 -19.88
CA GLY A 44 5.70 5.16 -21.15
C GLY A 44 4.50 5.99 -21.56
N ARG A 45 3.60 6.30 -20.62
CA ARG A 45 2.38 7.08 -20.86
C ARG A 45 2.52 8.49 -20.32
N GLY A 46 1.69 9.42 -20.81
CA GLY A 46 1.73 10.80 -20.33
C GLY A 46 1.12 10.96 -18.95
N GLU A 47 1.63 11.92 -18.16
CA GLU A 47 1.08 12.21 -16.84
C GLU A 47 -0.40 12.59 -16.89
N ALA A 48 -0.81 13.39 -17.88
CA ALA A 48 -2.22 13.77 -18.07
C ALA A 48 -3.10 12.55 -18.31
N GLU A 49 -2.61 11.58 -19.09
CA GLU A 49 -3.31 10.34 -19.34
C GLU A 49 -3.51 9.53 -18.05
N ILE A 50 -2.46 9.41 -17.24
CA ILE A 50 -2.54 8.71 -15.95
C ILE A 50 -3.57 9.39 -15.05
N ARG A 51 -3.57 10.73 -14.97
CA ARG A 51 -4.54 11.46 -14.14
C ARG A 51 -5.99 11.20 -14.58
N VAL A 52 -6.25 11.24 -15.87
CA VAL A 52 -7.60 11.09 -16.41
C VAL A 52 -8.10 9.64 -16.30
N MET A 53 -7.23 8.68 -16.62
CA MET A 53 -7.62 7.28 -16.75
C MET A 53 -7.60 6.50 -15.43
N HIS A 54 -6.77 6.91 -14.47
CA HIS A 54 -6.49 6.09 -13.28
C HIS A 54 -6.69 6.78 -11.94
N THR A 55 -7.09 8.06 -11.93
CA THR A 55 -7.28 8.79 -10.68
C THR A 55 -8.64 9.46 -10.61
N ARG A 56 -9.08 9.74 -9.39
CA ARG A 56 -10.27 10.54 -9.11
C ARG A 56 -10.00 11.49 -7.95
N PRO A 57 -10.64 12.67 -7.93
CA PRO A 57 -10.55 13.55 -6.77
C PRO A 57 -11.28 12.92 -5.58
N TYR A 58 -10.71 13.09 -4.38
CA TYR A 58 -11.34 12.66 -3.14
C TYR A 58 -10.80 13.53 -2.01
N ALA A 59 -11.69 14.23 -1.31
CA ALA A 59 -11.37 15.06 -0.12
C ALA A 59 -10.14 15.97 -0.34
N ASN A 60 -10.11 16.71 -1.44
CA ASN A 60 -9.03 17.64 -1.83
C ASN A 60 -7.71 16.97 -2.21
N ARG A 61 -7.72 15.66 -2.41
CA ARG A 61 -6.56 14.88 -2.85
C ARG A 61 -6.94 14.03 -4.04
N LEU A 62 -5.97 13.31 -4.59
CA LEU A 62 -6.23 12.33 -5.64
C LEU A 62 -6.13 10.92 -5.08
N SER A 63 -7.00 10.04 -5.56
CA SER A 63 -6.96 8.62 -5.26
C SER A 63 -6.91 7.83 -6.56
N LEU A 64 -6.26 6.66 -6.54
CA LEU A 64 -6.43 5.71 -7.63
C LEU A 64 -7.88 5.22 -7.69
N ILE A 65 -8.34 4.89 -8.88
CA ILE A 65 -9.68 4.32 -9.06
C ILE A 65 -9.63 2.79 -8.94
N GLU A 66 -10.79 2.18 -8.66
CA GLU A 66 -10.96 0.74 -8.69
C GLU A 66 -11.94 0.36 -9.81
N TYR A 67 -11.83 -0.89 -10.28
CA TYR A 67 -12.85 -1.49 -11.13
C TYR A 67 -14.11 -1.82 -10.30
N ALA A 68 -15.20 -2.15 -10.97
CA ALA A 68 -16.48 -2.46 -10.30
C ALA A 68 -16.36 -3.61 -9.29
N ASN A 69 -15.43 -4.53 -9.49
CA ASN A 69 -15.19 -5.65 -8.58
C ASN A 69 -14.29 -5.31 -7.38
N GLY A 70 -13.86 -4.06 -7.25
CA GLY A 70 -12.98 -3.60 -6.17
C GLY A 70 -11.48 -3.68 -6.47
N ASP A 71 -11.07 -4.24 -7.59
CA ASP A 71 -9.66 -4.33 -7.96
C ASP A 71 -9.10 -2.94 -8.30
N CYS A 72 -7.87 -2.67 -7.82
CA CYS A 72 -7.15 -1.46 -8.20
C CYS A 72 -7.00 -1.40 -9.73
N THR A 73 -7.08 -0.18 -10.29
CA THR A 73 -6.95 0.07 -11.72
C THR A 73 -5.67 -0.53 -12.35
N PHE A 74 -4.62 -0.72 -11.56
CA PHE A 74 -3.35 -1.30 -12.01
C PHE A 74 -3.18 -2.78 -11.64
N PHE A 75 -4.22 -3.42 -11.12
CA PHE A 75 -4.16 -4.83 -10.74
C PHE A 75 -4.51 -5.72 -11.93
N ASP A 76 -3.62 -6.68 -12.24
CA ASP A 76 -3.88 -7.73 -13.22
C ASP A 76 -4.51 -8.94 -12.50
N GLY A 77 -5.82 -9.10 -12.63
CA GLY A 77 -6.57 -10.15 -11.95
C GLY A 77 -6.23 -11.56 -12.38
N LYS A 78 -5.72 -11.75 -13.60
CA LYS A 78 -5.33 -13.06 -14.09
C LYS A 78 -4.01 -13.52 -13.48
N ARG A 79 -3.04 -12.62 -13.41
CA ARG A 79 -1.71 -12.88 -12.83
C ARG A 79 -1.65 -12.59 -11.36
N ARG A 80 -2.67 -11.94 -10.81
CA ARG A 80 -2.80 -11.50 -9.42
C ARG A 80 -1.61 -10.67 -8.96
N ARG A 81 -1.28 -9.63 -9.74
CA ARG A 81 -0.17 -8.74 -9.38
C ARG A 81 -0.43 -7.32 -9.87
N CYS A 82 0.23 -6.38 -9.21
CA CYS A 82 0.22 -4.97 -9.58
C CYS A 82 1.10 -4.77 -10.82
N THR A 83 0.53 -4.18 -11.87
CA THR A 83 1.26 -3.92 -13.13
C THR A 83 2.30 -2.81 -12.99
N ILE A 84 2.20 -1.99 -11.95
CA ILE A 84 3.15 -0.92 -11.66
C ILE A 84 3.95 -1.19 -10.39
N TYR A 85 4.16 -2.45 -10.04
CA TYR A 85 4.78 -2.85 -8.77
C TYR A 85 6.06 -2.06 -8.43
N PRO A 86 7.03 -1.86 -9.36
CA PRO A 86 8.26 -1.12 -9.03
C PRO A 86 8.04 0.37 -8.73
N VAL A 87 6.93 0.95 -9.19
CA VAL A 87 6.61 2.36 -9.01
C VAL A 87 5.30 2.56 -8.25
N ARG A 88 4.96 1.62 -7.37
CA ARG A 88 3.74 1.70 -6.56
C ARG A 88 3.67 3.03 -5.81
N PRO A 89 2.45 3.60 -5.64
CA PRO A 89 2.27 4.76 -4.77
C PRO A 89 2.79 4.48 -3.36
N THR A 90 3.15 5.53 -2.63
CA THR A 90 3.70 5.42 -1.28
C THR A 90 2.82 4.56 -0.37
N GLN A 91 1.50 4.73 -0.43
CA GLN A 91 0.59 3.93 0.39
C GLN A 91 0.72 2.43 0.12
N CYS A 92 0.80 2.04 -1.15
CA CYS A 92 0.96 0.62 -1.51
C CYS A 92 2.35 0.09 -1.15
N ARG A 93 3.38 0.93 -1.31
CA ARG A 93 4.77 0.58 -1.04
C ARG A 93 5.05 0.39 0.44
N THR A 94 4.34 1.13 1.31
CA THR A 94 4.51 1.05 2.77
C THR A 94 3.63 0.01 3.44
N TRP A 95 2.67 -0.59 2.72
CA TRP A 95 1.87 -1.68 3.26
C TRP A 95 2.77 -2.80 3.80
N PRO A 96 2.51 -3.43 4.94
CA PRO A 96 1.39 -3.21 5.87
C PRO A 96 1.71 -2.25 7.02
N PHE A 97 2.82 -1.51 6.94
CA PHE A 97 3.31 -0.67 8.03
C PHE A 97 2.61 0.71 8.01
N TRP A 98 1.31 0.68 8.21
CA TRP A 98 0.47 1.87 8.36
C TRP A 98 0.07 2.04 9.81
N ARG A 99 -0.07 3.29 10.24
CA ARG A 99 -0.49 3.58 11.61
C ARG A 99 -1.77 2.86 11.99
N SER A 100 -2.76 2.82 11.08
CA SER A 100 -4.03 2.14 11.32
C SER A 100 -3.87 0.62 11.55
N ASN A 101 -2.85 0.00 10.95
CA ASN A 101 -2.59 -1.43 11.12
C ASN A 101 -1.78 -1.74 12.37
N LEU A 102 -1.16 -0.73 12.98
CA LEU A 102 -0.25 -0.89 14.12
C LEU A 102 -0.85 -0.37 15.42
N GLY A 103 -2.17 -0.14 15.46
CA GLY A 103 -2.85 0.38 16.64
C GLY A 103 -2.81 -0.56 17.85
N SER A 104 -2.71 -1.87 17.62
CA SER A 104 -2.60 -2.87 18.68
C SER A 104 -2.03 -4.17 18.11
N PRO A 105 -1.51 -5.08 19.00
CA PRO A 105 -1.07 -6.40 18.55
C PRO A 105 -2.18 -7.19 17.86
N GLN A 106 -3.42 -7.03 18.30
CA GLN A 106 -4.57 -7.72 17.69
C GLN A 106 -4.84 -7.21 16.27
N ALA A 107 -4.76 -5.88 16.05
CA ALA A 107 -4.95 -5.31 14.72
C ALA A 107 -3.93 -5.89 13.72
N TRP A 108 -2.69 -6.06 14.14
CA TRP A 108 -1.65 -6.67 13.33
C TRP A 108 -1.94 -8.14 13.03
N LYS A 109 -2.36 -8.90 14.04
CA LYS A 109 -2.68 -10.33 13.86
C LYS A 109 -3.87 -10.52 12.92
N ASP A 110 -4.86 -9.64 12.99
CA ASP A 110 -6.05 -9.72 12.14
C ASP A 110 -5.72 -9.51 10.66
N LEU A 111 -4.65 -8.76 10.36
CA LEU A 111 -4.20 -8.59 8.98
C LEU A 111 -3.77 -9.88 8.31
N ALA A 112 -3.33 -10.88 9.06
CA ALA A 112 -2.87 -12.14 8.51
C ALA A 112 -3.97 -12.86 7.71
N ALA A 113 -5.23 -12.58 8.02
CA ALA A 113 -6.37 -13.13 7.27
C ALA A 113 -6.44 -12.59 5.84
N GLU A 114 -5.97 -11.35 5.62
CA GLU A 114 -5.97 -10.70 4.31
C GLU A 114 -4.61 -10.73 3.63
N CYS A 115 -3.54 -10.71 4.42
CA CYS A 115 -2.17 -10.66 3.91
C CYS A 115 -1.34 -11.82 4.48
N PRO A 116 -1.13 -12.89 3.70
CA PRO A 116 -0.41 -14.08 4.19
C PRO A 116 1.02 -13.81 4.65
N GLY A 117 1.63 -12.70 4.19
CA GLY A 117 3.00 -12.34 4.58
C GLY A 117 3.12 -11.75 5.98
N VAL A 118 2.01 -11.33 6.59
CA VAL A 118 2.00 -10.78 7.94
C VAL A 118 2.34 -11.88 8.95
N GLY A 119 3.36 -11.62 9.76
CA GLY A 119 3.84 -12.59 10.76
C GLY A 119 4.77 -13.66 10.20
N GLN A 120 5.13 -13.57 8.92
CA GLN A 120 5.99 -14.53 8.25
C GLN A 120 7.25 -13.85 7.71
N GLY A 121 8.26 -14.66 7.38
CA GLY A 121 9.47 -14.18 6.73
C GLY A 121 10.43 -13.48 7.68
N SER A 122 11.20 -12.55 7.15
CA SER A 122 12.25 -11.85 7.87
C SER A 122 11.70 -10.86 8.88
N LEU A 123 12.43 -10.68 9.98
CA LEU A 123 12.11 -9.68 10.99
C LEU A 123 12.43 -8.29 10.41
N VAL A 124 11.45 -7.39 10.42
CA VAL A 124 11.63 -5.99 10.02
C VAL A 124 11.91 -5.19 11.29
N PRO A 125 13.08 -4.54 11.40
CA PRO A 125 13.45 -3.83 12.63
C PRO A 125 12.62 -2.56 12.81
N LEU A 126 12.57 -2.08 14.05
CA LEU A 126 11.77 -0.90 14.43
C LEU A 126 12.08 0.33 13.57
N GLU A 127 13.35 0.58 13.27
CA GLU A 127 13.77 1.74 12.47
C GLU A 127 13.13 1.74 11.09
N ILE A 128 13.05 0.57 10.48
CA ILE A 128 12.42 0.42 9.15
C ILE A 128 10.91 0.61 9.25
N ILE A 129 10.29 0.02 10.28
CA ILE A 129 8.84 0.18 10.51
C ILE A 129 8.49 1.65 10.70
N GLU A 130 9.23 2.36 11.57
CA GLU A 130 8.99 3.78 11.83
C GLU A 130 9.17 4.64 10.57
N ALA A 131 10.18 4.33 9.75
CA ALA A 131 10.40 5.01 8.48
C ALA A 131 9.21 4.83 7.54
N GLN A 132 8.68 3.61 7.44
CA GLN A 132 7.52 3.31 6.60
C GLN A 132 6.26 4.04 7.11
N VAL A 133 6.00 3.98 8.42
CA VAL A 133 4.83 4.63 9.03
C VAL A 133 4.87 6.14 8.80
N SER A 134 6.06 6.75 8.82
CA SER A 134 6.20 8.20 8.67
C SER A 134 6.09 8.69 7.23
N GLU A 135 6.18 7.81 6.23
CA GLU A 135 6.09 8.22 4.83
C GLU A 135 4.69 8.66 4.42
N ILE A 136 3.66 8.10 5.03
CA ILE A 136 2.28 8.48 4.72
C ILE A 136 1.40 8.23 5.95
N ASP A 137 0.46 9.14 6.18
CA ASP A 137 -0.48 9.02 7.30
C ASP A 137 -1.77 8.34 6.83
N VAL A 138 -1.88 7.07 7.13
CA VAL A 138 -3.03 6.24 6.80
C VAL A 138 -3.42 5.31 7.93
#